data_bf4e87b65fd43d61c9cbd607b78adec6
#
_entry.id   bf4e87b65fd43d61c9cbd607b78adec6
#
_cell.length_a   1.000
_cell.length_b   1.000
_cell.length_c   1.000
_cell.angle_alpha   90.00
_cell.angle_beta   90.00
_cell.angle_gamma   90.00
#
_symmetry.space_group_name_H-M   'P 1'
#
loop_
_entity.id
_entity.type
_entity.pdbx_description
1 polymer ?
#
loop_
_entity_poly.entity_id
_entity_poly.type
_entity_poly.pdbx_seq_one_letter_code
_entity_poly.pdbx_strand_id
1 'polypeptide(L)'
;MPKGYWIAHVSAQDASIFTSDAYQAYVAGAAPMFQKYGAKFLARGGDFVNAEGEDMGSRHVVIEFPSLEDAKACYNSPEYQAARENRAPISNGTIILVEGA
;
A
#
# COMPACT_ATOMS: atom_id res chain seq x y z
N MET A 1 2.95 -23.30 -0.87
CA MET A 1 2.56 -22.28 0.13
C MET A 1 1.82 -21.15 -0.56
N PRO A 2 0.65 -20.75 -0.04
CA PRO A 2 -0.05 -19.62 -0.63
C PRO A 2 0.74 -18.32 -0.47
N LYS A 3 0.59 -17.45 -1.45
CA LYS A 3 1.14 -16.11 -1.37
C LYS A 3 0.32 -15.26 -0.40
N GLY A 4 0.86 -14.12 0.01
CA GLY A 4 0.12 -13.12 0.74
C GLY A 4 -0.08 -11.89 -0.14
N TYR A 5 -1.20 -11.22 0.03
CA TYR A 5 -1.48 -10.02 -0.76
C TYR A 5 -1.80 -8.84 0.15
N TRP A 6 -1.24 -7.70 -0.24
CA TRP A 6 -1.50 -6.42 0.40
C TRP A 6 -2.30 -5.61 -0.61
N ILE A 7 -3.55 -5.36 -0.27
CA ILE A 7 -4.46 -4.64 -1.16
C ILE A 7 -4.78 -3.31 -0.51
N ALA A 8 -4.38 -2.23 -1.18
CA ALA A 8 -4.54 -0.88 -0.65
C ALA A 8 -5.44 -0.04 -1.55
N HIS A 9 -6.35 0.68 -0.92
CA HIS A 9 -7.20 1.68 -1.56
C HIS A 9 -6.91 3.00 -0.85
N VAL A 10 -6.45 4.00 -1.57
CA VAL A 10 -6.01 5.27 -1.00
C VAL A 10 -6.81 6.41 -1.60
N SER A 11 -7.34 7.27 -0.73
CA SER A 11 -8.02 8.50 -1.10
C SER A 11 -7.20 9.70 -0.64
N ALA A 12 -7.20 10.75 -1.43
CA ALA A 12 -6.63 12.04 -1.07
C ALA A 12 -7.54 13.14 -1.59
N GLN A 13 -7.55 14.28 -0.92
CA GLN A 13 -8.38 15.41 -1.35
C GLN A 13 -7.99 15.90 -2.74
N ASP A 14 -6.71 15.78 -3.08
CA ASP A 14 -6.16 16.27 -4.32
C ASP A 14 -5.09 15.29 -4.80
N ALA A 15 -5.11 14.97 -6.09
CA ALA A 15 -4.14 14.07 -6.70
C ALA A 15 -2.69 14.55 -6.54
N SER A 16 -2.47 15.86 -6.38
CA SER A 16 -1.14 16.41 -6.14
C SER A 16 -0.50 15.89 -4.85
N ILE A 17 -1.29 15.36 -3.91
CA ILE A 17 -0.77 14.78 -2.68
C ILE A 17 0.17 13.61 -2.97
N PHE A 18 -0.11 12.83 -4.03
CA PHE A 18 0.73 11.69 -4.39
C PHE A 18 2.11 12.10 -4.90
N THR A 19 2.30 13.36 -5.27
CA THR A 19 3.60 13.92 -5.66
C THR A 19 4.18 14.86 -4.60
N SER A 20 3.50 15.02 -3.46
CA SER A 20 3.97 15.89 -2.37
C SER A 20 5.22 15.34 -1.71
N ASP A 21 5.97 16.22 -1.04
CA ASP A 21 7.17 15.83 -0.31
C ASP A 21 6.85 14.80 0.77
N ALA A 22 5.73 14.96 1.47
CA ALA A 22 5.32 14.02 2.51
C ALA A 22 5.06 12.63 1.94
N TYR A 23 4.37 12.55 0.80
CA TYR A 23 4.10 11.26 0.19
C TYR A 23 5.38 10.63 -0.37
N GLN A 24 6.28 11.43 -0.92
CA GLN A 24 7.59 10.95 -1.38
C GLN A 24 8.43 10.42 -0.20
N ALA A 25 8.35 11.08 0.97
CA ALA A 25 9.01 10.58 2.17
C ALA A 25 8.45 9.23 2.60
N TYR A 26 7.13 9.04 2.49
CA TYR A 26 6.51 7.75 2.74
C TYR A 26 7.08 6.67 1.80
N VAL A 27 7.09 6.94 0.50
CA VAL A 27 7.60 5.99 -0.49
C VAL A 27 9.06 5.63 -0.21
N ALA A 28 9.89 6.63 0.07
CA ALA A 28 11.31 6.42 0.35
C ALA A 28 11.53 5.57 1.60
N GLY A 29 10.72 5.78 2.65
CA GLY A 29 10.83 5.01 3.88
C GLY A 29 10.26 3.60 3.78
N ALA A 30 9.20 3.41 2.98
CA ALA A 30 8.54 2.13 2.84
C ALA A 30 9.25 1.19 1.86
N ALA A 31 9.87 1.73 0.81
CA ALA A 31 10.48 0.92 -0.25
C ALA A 31 11.49 -0.12 0.26
N PRO A 32 12.41 0.22 1.19
CA PRO A 32 13.33 -0.79 1.72
C PRO A 32 12.63 -1.94 2.42
N MET A 33 11.50 -1.68 3.08
CA MET A 33 10.75 -2.71 3.78
C MET A 33 10.04 -3.63 2.80
N PHE A 34 9.45 -3.09 1.75
CA PHE A 34 8.85 -3.92 0.70
C PHE A 34 9.91 -4.83 0.10
N GLN A 35 11.08 -4.31 -0.19
CA GLN A 35 12.17 -5.10 -0.76
C GLN A 35 12.63 -6.19 0.23
N LYS A 36 12.80 -5.83 1.50
CA LYS A 36 13.25 -6.76 2.54
C LYS A 36 12.32 -7.97 2.68
N TYR A 37 11.02 -7.74 2.57
CA TYR A 37 10.02 -8.80 2.78
C TYR A 37 9.58 -9.46 1.47
N GLY A 38 10.24 -9.18 0.37
CA GLY A 38 9.99 -9.88 -0.90
C GLY A 38 8.75 -9.42 -1.64
N ALA A 39 8.36 -8.17 -1.47
CA ALA A 39 7.18 -7.63 -2.12
C ALA A 39 7.36 -7.51 -3.63
N LYS A 40 6.28 -7.81 -4.36
CA LYS A 40 6.21 -7.63 -5.80
C LYS A 40 4.95 -6.85 -6.11
N PHE A 41 5.11 -5.67 -6.71
CA PHE A 41 3.96 -4.84 -7.08
C PHE A 41 3.27 -5.42 -8.31
N LEU A 42 2.00 -5.77 -8.17
CA LEU A 42 1.18 -6.30 -9.26
C LEU A 42 0.32 -5.22 -9.88
N ALA A 43 -0.13 -4.25 -9.09
CA ALA A 43 -0.81 -3.04 -9.54
C ALA A 43 -0.36 -1.89 -8.66
N ARG A 44 -0.14 -0.72 -9.25
CA ARG A 44 0.45 0.39 -8.51
C ARG A 44 -0.06 1.72 -9.06
N GLY A 45 -1.32 2.03 -8.73
CA GLY A 45 -1.90 3.32 -9.08
C GLY A 45 -2.18 3.51 -10.57
N GLY A 46 -2.36 2.41 -11.31
CA GLY A 46 -2.74 2.49 -12.73
C GLY A 46 -4.22 2.82 -12.92
N ASP A 47 -4.66 2.83 -14.16
CA ASP A 47 -6.07 3.07 -14.48
C ASP A 47 -6.94 2.00 -13.83
N PHE A 48 -8.12 2.41 -13.39
CA PHE A 48 -9.03 1.51 -12.73
C PHE A 48 -10.47 1.84 -13.08
N VAL A 49 -11.36 0.88 -12.87
CA VAL A 49 -12.80 1.04 -13.03
C VAL A 49 -13.47 0.56 -11.75
N ASN A 50 -14.35 1.39 -11.20
CA ASN A 50 -15.18 0.97 -10.08
C ASN A 50 -16.41 0.27 -10.64
N ALA A 51 -16.30 -1.05 -10.81
CA ALA A 51 -17.32 -1.83 -11.50
C ALA A 51 -18.61 -1.95 -10.69
N GLU A 52 -18.51 -1.94 -9.36
CA GLU A 52 -19.67 -2.14 -8.48
C GLU A 52 -19.32 -1.68 -7.07
N GLY A 53 -20.30 -1.15 -6.36
CA GLY A 53 -20.14 -0.77 -4.97
C GLY A 53 -19.67 0.66 -4.76
N GLU A 54 -19.31 0.97 -3.52
CA GLU A 54 -18.89 2.30 -3.14
C GLU A 54 -17.50 2.63 -3.68
N ASP A 55 -17.25 3.93 -3.86
CA ASP A 55 -15.94 4.43 -4.24
C ASP A 55 -14.96 4.20 -3.09
N MET A 56 -13.92 3.41 -3.36
CA MET A 56 -12.91 3.06 -2.36
C MET A 56 -11.66 3.97 -2.44
N GLY A 57 -11.70 5.00 -3.26
CA GLY A 57 -10.57 5.92 -3.39
C GLY A 57 -10.08 6.07 -4.82
N SER A 58 -9.04 6.87 -4.97
CA SER A 58 -8.51 7.25 -6.28
C SER A 58 -7.24 6.50 -6.68
N ARG A 59 -6.65 5.75 -5.76
CA ARG A 59 -5.41 5.01 -6.02
C ARG A 59 -5.53 3.61 -5.43
N HIS A 60 -5.26 2.62 -6.26
CA HIS A 60 -5.34 1.22 -5.84
C HIS A 60 -4.01 0.53 -6.08
N VAL A 61 -3.55 -0.22 -5.08
CA VAL A 61 -2.25 -0.91 -5.12
C VAL A 61 -2.46 -2.36 -4.71
N VAL A 62 -1.87 -3.27 -5.45
CA VAL A 62 -1.86 -4.71 -5.10
C VAL A 62 -0.41 -5.16 -5.05
N ILE A 63 -0.01 -5.72 -3.91
CA ILE A 63 1.35 -6.18 -3.70
C ILE A 63 1.31 -7.66 -3.32
N GLU A 64 2.15 -8.45 -3.95
CA GLU A 64 2.31 -9.87 -3.63
C GLU A 64 3.51 -10.06 -2.72
N PHE A 65 3.34 -10.84 -1.66
CA PHE A 65 4.42 -11.26 -0.77
C PHE A 65 4.56 -12.78 -0.84
N PRO A 66 5.71 -13.34 -0.46
CA PRO A 66 5.87 -14.79 -0.45
C PRO A 66 4.84 -15.52 0.41
N SER A 67 4.34 -14.86 1.46
CA SER A 67 3.33 -15.42 2.36
C SER A 67 2.56 -14.31 3.04
N LEU A 68 1.42 -14.65 3.65
CA LEU A 68 0.68 -13.70 4.47
C LEU A 68 1.51 -13.24 5.68
N GLU A 69 2.32 -14.12 6.25
CA GLU A 69 3.19 -13.76 7.38
C GLU A 69 4.20 -12.68 7.00
N ASP A 70 4.76 -12.77 5.79
CA ASP A 70 5.68 -11.74 5.30
C ASP A 70 4.97 -10.40 5.11
N ALA A 71 3.74 -10.42 4.59
CA ALA A 71 2.95 -9.19 4.43
C ALA A 71 2.66 -8.55 5.78
N LYS A 72 2.29 -9.36 6.78
CA LYS A 72 2.04 -8.88 8.15
C LYS A 72 3.32 -8.31 8.77
N ALA A 73 4.44 -9.02 8.62
CA ALA A 73 5.70 -8.58 9.19
C ALA A 73 6.15 -7.24 8.59
N CYS A 74 5.95 -7.08 7.28
CA CYS A 74 6.26 -5.83 6.60
C CYS A 74 5.42 -4.68 7.16
N TYR A 75 4.11 -4.87 7.24
CA TYR A 75 3.20 -3.83 7.73
C TYR A 75 3.51 -3.44 9.17
N ASN A 76 3.80 -4.42 10.02
CA ASN A 76 4.04 -4.20 11.44
C ASN A 76 5.48 -3.82 11.77
N SER A 77 6.37 -3.76 10.78
CA SER A 77 7.75 -3.35 11.03
C SER A 77 7.80 -1.90 11.53
N PRO A 78 8.69 -1.59 12.48
CA PRO A 78 8.83 -0.21 12.97
C PRO A 78 9.16 0.77 11.84
N GLU A 79 9.95 0.33 10.87
CA GLU A 79 10.36 1.16 9.74
C GLU A 79 9.18 1.50 8.85
N TYR A 80 8.31 0.52 8.55
CA TYR A 80 7.12 0.82 7.76
C TYR A 80 6.18 1.75 8.51
N GLN A 81 5.95 1.49 9.81
CA GLN A 81 5.06 2.32 10.60
C GLN A 81 5.57 3.77 10.72
N ALA A 82 6.89 3.96 10.80
CA ALA A 82 7.47 5.29 10.77
C ALA A 82 7.24 5.98 9.41
N ALA A 83 7.42 5.25 8.31
CA ALA A 83 7.14 5.79 6.98
C ALA A 83 5.67 6.16 6.81
N ARG A 84 4.77 5.33 7.33
CA ARG A 84 3.32 5.54 7.27
C ARG A 84 2.90 6.87 7.87
N GLU A 85 3.59 7.35 8.90
CA GLU A 85 3.27 8.62 9.54
C GLU A 85 3.37 9.81 8.59
N ASN A 86 4.16 9.69 7.53
CA ASN A 86 4.28 10.74 6.52
C ASN A 86 3.02 10.87 5.65
N ARG A 87 2.31 9.77 5.41
CA ARG A 87 1.11 9.80 4.55
C ARG A 87 -0.21 9.83 5.32
N ALA A 88 -0.21 9.34 6.54
CA ALA A 88 -1.45 9.21 7.32
C ALA A 88 -2.21 10.54 7.48
N PRO A 89 -1.55 11.68 7.73
CA PRO A 89 -2.26 12.95 7.87
C PRO A 89 -2.82 13.52 6.58
N ILE A 90 -2.31 13.09 5.41
CA ILE A 90 -2.65 13.70 4.12
C ILE A 90 -3.50 12.81 3.23
N SER A 91 -3.78 11.59 3.67
CA SER A 91 -4.58 10.66 2.87
C SER A 91 -5.40 9.77 3.79
N ASN A 92 -6.46 9.19 3.22
CA ASN A 92 -7.23 8.15 3.87
C ASN A 92 -7.05 6.88 3.07
N GLY A 93 -7.06 5.75 3.76
CA GLY A 93 -6.88 4.51 3.03
C GLY A 93 -7.35 3.31 3.81
N THR A 94 -7.58 2.25 3.05
CA THR A 94 -7.88 0.93 3.58
C THR A 94 -6.81 -0.01 3.10
N ILE A 95 -6.20 -0.76 4.01
CA ILE A 95 -5.21 -1.77 3.67
C ILE A 95 -5.70 -3.10 4.20
N ILE A 96 -5.78 -4.09 3.31
CA ILE A 96 -6.21 -5.45 3.65
C ILE A 96 -5.04 -6.37 3.34
N LEU A 97 -4.71 -7.24 4.29
CA LEU A 97 -3.72 -8.30 4.09
C LEU A 97 -4.49 -9.61 4.03
N VAL A 98 -4.38 -10.32 2.91
CA VAL A 98 -5.17 -11.54 2.69
C VAL A 98 -4.29 -12.65 2.11
N GLU A 99 -4.55 -13.88 2.54
CA GLU A 99 -3.85 -15.03 2.00
C GLU A 99 -4.39 -15.39 0.62
N GLY A 100 -3.49 -15.74 -0.28
CA GLY A 100 -3.86 -16.16 -1.62
C GLY A 100 -4.54 -17.52 -1.68
N ALA A 101 -5.17 -17.77 -2.78
CA ALA A 101 -5.84 -19.06 -3.03
C ALA A 101 -4.87 -20.23 -3.19
#